data_980e5b8c188097fb13ab013d693f038d
#
_entry.id   980e5b8c188097fb13ab013d693f038d
#
_cell.length_a   1.000
_cell.length_b   1.000
_cell.length_c   1.000
_cell.angle_alpha   90.00
_cell.angle_beta   90.00
_cell.angle_gamma   90.00
#
_symmetry.space_group_name_H-M   'P 1'
#
loop_
_entity.id
_entity.type
_entity.pdbx_description
1 polymer ?
#
loop_
_entity_poly.entity_id
_entity_poly.type
_entity_poly.pdbx_seq_one_letter_code
_entity_poly.pdbx_strand_id
1 'polypeptide(L)'
;MINVKTNFTNIYKALEVEEKGEMWQYISQRLKGFIKELMQKGIDVHGKRYKPYSAQYRTFRSKEGLSTNVNLQLTSKMFLRITARNSTQTFKVFIVGAKENRKAEWVTEHREFLAWAKKTEEELQKGINEYLKIKGWL
;
A
#
# COMPACT_ATOMS: atom_id res chain seq x y z
N MET A 1 -22.45 -19.46 -4.25
CA MET A 1 -21.33 -18.50 -4.11
C MET A 1 -20.75 -18.58 -2.71
N ILE A 2 -19.52 -18.98 -2.59
CA ILE A 2 -18.86 -19.11 -1.29
C ILE A 2 -18.55 -17.70 -0.78
N ASN A 3 -19.06 -17.34 0.39
CA ASN A 3 -18.71 -16.06 1.02
C ASN A 3 -17.24 -16.13 1.46
N VAL A 4 -16.38 -15.42 0.75
CA VAL A 4 -14.93 -15.43 0.97
C VAL A 4 -14.58 -15.07 2.42
N LYS A 5 -15.29 -14.14 3.05
CA LYS A 5 -15.06 -13.76 4.45
C LYS A 5 -15.31 -14.92 5.43
N THR A 6 -16.39 -15.66 5.23
CA THR A 6 -16.73 -16.80 6.10
C THR A 6 -15.74 -17.93 5.93
N ASN A 7 -15.39 -18.27 4.69
CA ASN A 7 -14.39 -19.30 4.42
C ASN A 7 -13.01 -18.90 4.91
N PHE A 8 -12.61 -17.65 4.70
CA PHE A 8 -11.35 -17.13 5.21
C PHE A 8 -11.26 -17.27 6.73
N THR A 9 -12.31 -16.89 7.46
CA THR A 9 -12.33 -17.00 8.93
C THR A 9 -12.12 -18.45 9.40
N ASN A 10 -12.77 -19.40 8.75
CA ASN A 10 -12.64 -20.81 9.09
C ASN A 10 -11.24 -21.35 8.77
N ILE A 11 -10.73 -21.02 7.59
CA ILE A 11 -9.37 -21.41 7.17
C ILE A 11 -8.35 -20.79 8.10
N TYR A 12 -8.47 -19.48 8.39
CA TYR A 12 -7.55 -18.77 9.28
C TYR A 12 -7.48 -19.39 10.68
N LYS A 13 -8.60 -19.79 11.24
CA LYS A 13 -8.62 -20.48 12.54
C LYS A 13 -7.92 -21.84 12.52
N ALA A 14 -7.94 -22.51 11.38
CA ALA A 14 -7.30 -23.82 11.21
C ALA A 14 -5.80 -23.72 10.92
N LEU A 15 -5.28 -22.53 10.59
CA LEU A 15 -3.86 -22.34 10.30
C LEU A 15 -2.99 -22.44 11.55
N GLU A 16 -1.82 -23.05 11.37
CA GLU A 16 -0.76 -22.98 12.37
C GLU A 16 -0.21 -21.56 12.50
N VAL A 17 0.43 -21.24 13.63
CA VAL A 17 0.97 -19.91 13.91
C VAL A 17 1.95 -19.45 12.81
N GLU A 18 2.85 -20.35 12.37
CA GLU A 18 3.81 -20.06 11.31
C GLU A 18 3.13 -19.75 9.97
N GLU A 19 2.10 -20.52 9.61
CA GLU A 19 1.31 -20.29 8.40
C GLU A 19 0.57 -18.96 8.42
N LYS A 20 0.05 -18.53 9.57
CA LYS A 20 -0.54 -17.21 9.75
C LYS A 20 0.50 -16.11 9.51
N GLY A 21 1.68 -16.27 10.06
CA GLY A 21 2.79 -15.34 9.84
C GLY A 21 3.18 -15.21 8.37
N GLU A 22 3.32 -16.33 7.66
CA GLU A 22 3.61 -16.35 6.22
C GLU A 22 2.52 -15.66 5.39
N MET A 23 1.27 -15.93 5.71
CA MET A 23 0.12 -15.30 5.05
C MET A 23 0.14 -13.79 5.21
N TRP A 24 0.31 -13.29 6.43
CA TRP A 24 0.37 -11.85 6.68
C TRP A 24 1.60 -11.20 6.07
N GLN A 25 2.72 -11.91 6.02
CA GLN A 25 3.90 -11.43 5.30
C GLN A 25 3.61 -11.25 3.81
N TYR A 26 3.04 -12.24 3.18
CA TYR A 26 2.65 -12.17 1.76
C TYR A 26 1.71 -10.99 1.49
N ILE A 27 0.66 -10.86 2.29
CA ILE A 27 -0.35 -9.81 2.15
C ILE A 27 0.24 -8.42 2.37
N SER A 28 1.06 -8.25 3.41
CA SER A 28 1.67 -6.95 3.71
C SER A 28 2.63 -6.48 2.63
N GLN A 29 3.43 -7.38 2.08
CA GLN A 29 4.32 -7.06 0.96
C GLN A 29 3.54 -6.73 -0.31
N ARG A 30 2.46 -7.45 -0.56
CA ARG A 30 1.57 -7.15 -1.69
C ARG A 30 0.93 -5.75 -1.57
N LEU A 31 0.41 -5.39 -0.41
CA LEU A 31 -0.16 -4.06 -0.18
C LEU A 31 0.87 -2.95 -0.28
N LYS A 32 2.08 -3.17 0.23
CA LYS A 32 3.20 -2.25 0.03
C LYS A 32 3.47 -2.00 -1.46
N GLY A 33 3.55 -3.06 -2.25
CA GLY A 33 3.74 -2.97 -3.70
C GLY A 33 2.60 -2.22 -4.38
N PHE A 34 1.36 -2.48 -3.98
CA PHE A 34 0.17 -1.81 -4.48
C PHE A 34 0.18 -0.30 -4.20
N ILE A 35 0.50 0.11 -2.97
CA ILE A 35 0.61 1.52 -2.60
C ILE A 35 1.69 2.21 -3.43
N LYS A 36 2.86 1.59 -3.59
CA LYS A 36 3.94 2.13 -4.42
C LYS A 36 3.55 2.26 -5.88
N GLU A 37 2.83 1.30 -6.42
CA GLU A 37 2.31 1.33 -7.79
C GLU A 37 1.35 2.50 -7.99
N LEU A 38 0.41 2.70 -7.06
CA LEU A 38 -0.51 3.84 -7.11
C LEU A 38 0.24 5.19 -7.07
N MET A 39 1.26 5.30 -6.20
CA MET A 39 2.09 6.50 -6.15
C MET A 39 2.79 6.79 -7.49
N GLN A 40 3.37 5.78 -8.11
CA GLN A 40 4.03 5.91 -9.41
C GLN A 40 3.06 6.31 -10.51
N LYS A 41 1.84 5.81 -10.47
CA LYS A 41 0.77 6.17 -11.41
C LYS A 41 0.13 7.53 -11.14
N GLY A 42 0.43 8.14 -9.99
CA GLY A 42 -0.18 9.41 -9.59
C GLY A 42 -1.65 9.28 -9.20
N ILE A 43 -2.02 8.14 -8.62
CA ILE A 43 -3.39 7.81 -8.23
C ILE A 43 -3.46 7.64 -6.71
N ASP A 44 -4.49 8.22 -6.08
CA ASP A 44 -4.72 8.07 -4.64
C ASP A 44 -5.36 6.71 -4.30
N VAL A 45 -5.53 6.45 -3.00
CA VAL A 45 -6.12 5.19 -2.50
C VAL A 45 -7.59 5.00 -2.91
N HIS A 46 -8.27 6.05 -3.37
CA HIS A 46 -9.65 6.00 -3.89
C HIS A 46 -9.70 5.80 -5.41
N GLY A 47 -8.55 5.75 -6.08
CA GLY A 47 -8.44 5.59 -7.53
C GLY A 47 -8.58 6.88 -8.32
N LYS A 48 -8.50 8.03 -7.67
CA LYS A 48 -8.52 9.34 -8.30
C LYS A 48 -7.10 9.84 -8.52
N ARG A 49 -6.88 10.60 -9.56
CA ARG A 49 -5.59 11.27 -9.76
C ARG A 49 -5.32 12.25 -8.63
N TYR A 50 -4.06 12.32 -8.21
CA TYR A 50 -3.65 13.34 -7.25
C TYR A 50 -3.90 14.74 -7.79
N LYS A 51 -4.20 15.67 -6.87
CA LYS A 51 -4.26 17.09 -7.21
C LYS A 51 -2.95 17.51 -7.87
N PRO A 52 -3.01 18.20 -9.05
CA PRO A 52 -1.81 18.66 -9.73
C PRO A 52 -0.93 19.56 -8.86
N TYR A 53 0.35 19.56 -9.13
CA TYR A 53 1.26 20.55 -8.55
C TYR A 53 0.94 21.97 -9.05
N SER A 54 1.26 22.98 -8.25
CA SER A 54 1.18 24.37 -8.70
C SER A 54 2.07 24.60 -9.94
N ALA A 55 1.72 25.62 -10.76
CA ALA A 55 2.52 25.95 -11.94
C ALA A 55 3.98 26.26 -11.57
N GLN A 56 4.20 27.01 -10.49
CA GLN A 56 5.53 27.34 -9.97
C GLN A 56 6.33 26.09 -9.59
N TYR A 57 5.71 25.17 -8.88
CA TYR A 57 6.37 23.92 -8.46
C TYR A 57 6.64 22.99 -9.66
N ARG A 58 5.76 22.94 -10.65
CA ARG A 58 6.01 22.19 -11.89
C ARG A 58 7.21 22.75 -12.63
N THR A 59 7.35 24.08 -12.72
CA THR A 59 8.52 24.73 -13.31
C THR A 59 9.80 24.35 -12.59
N PHE A 60 9.79 24.39 -11.25
CA PHE A 60 10.92 23.97 -10.42
C PHE A 60 11.29 22.49 -10.71
N ARG A 61 10.32 21.59 -10.68
CA ARG A 61 10.56 20.17 -10.96
C ARG A 61 11.14 19.93 -12.35
N SER A 62 10.63 20.63 -13.36
CA SER A 62 11.14 20.55 -14.73
C SER A 62 12.60 20.99 -14.82
N LYS A 63 12.98 22.06 -14.15
CA LYS A 63 14.38 22.52 -14.08
C LYS A 63 15.31 21.51 -13.41
N GLU A 64 14.81 20.78 -12.42
CA GLU A 64 15.54 19.73 -11.72
C GLU A 64 15.52 18.37 -12.46
N GLY A 65 14.97 18.31 -13.66
CA GLY A 65 14.88 17.08 -14.45
C GLY A 65 13.88 16.06 -13.89
N LEU A 66 12.94 16.50 -13.05
CA LEU A 66 11.93 15.64 -12.43
C LEU A 66 10.62 15.65 -13.21
N SER A 67 9.86 14.57 -13.13
CA SER A 67 8.53 14.50 -13.71
C SER A 67 7.62 15.60 -13.15
N THR A 68 6.82 16.22 -14.02
CA THR A 68 5.79 17.18 -13.63
C THR A 68 4.48 16.50 -13.19
N ASN A 69 4.34 15.21 -13.42
CA ASN A 69 3.26 14.41 -12.88
C ASN A 69 3.42 14.23 -11.37
N VAL A 70 2.30 14.18 -10.65
CA VAL A 70 2.32 13.99 -9.21
C VAL A 70 2.60 12.52 -8.90
N ASN A 71 3.85 12.22 -8.54
CA ASN A 71 4.28 10.89 -8.12
C ASN A 71 4.79 10.84 -6.67
N LEU A 72 4.74 11.96 -5.95
CA LEU A 72 5.19 12.14 -4.57
C LEU A 72 6.68 11.83 -4.35
N GLN A 73 7.48 11.92 -5.39
CA GLN A 73 8.90 11.56 -5.36
C GLN A 73 9.79 12.75 -5.77
N LEU A 74 10.15 13.61 -4.83
CA LEU A 74 11.18 14.62 -5.08
C LEU A 74 12.57 14.02 -4.96
N THR A 75 12.88 13.41 -3.81
CA THR A 75 14.16 12.73 -3.55
C THR A 75 14.02 11.21 -3.50
N SER A 76 12.83 10.70 -3.70
CA SER A 76 12.44 9.29 -3.53
C SER A 76 12.63 8.72 -2.12
N LYS A 77 13.07 9.51 -1.14
CA LYS A 77 13.32 9.03 0.23
C LYS A 77 12.07 8.50 0.90
N MET A 78 10.95 9.23 0.80
CA MET A 78 9.68 8.78 1.38
C MET A 78 9.20 7.48 0.72
N PHE A 79 9.26 7.41 -0.60
CA PHE A 79 8.89 6.22 -1.37
C PHE A 79 9.71 4.99 -0.96
N LEU A 80 11.03 5.15 -0.80
CA LEU A 80 11.93 4.06 -0.40
C LEU A 80 11.73 3.63 1.07
N ARG A 81 11.16 4.52 1.89
CA ARG A 81 10.91 4.25 3.31
C ARG A 81 9.55 3.61 3.60
N ILE A 82 8.72 3.38 2.58
CA ILE A 82 7.49 2.61 2.74
C ILE A 82 7.87 1.18 3.08
N THR A 83 7.41 0.71 4.23
CA THR A 83 7.80 -0.56 4.82
C THR A 83 6.58 -1.37 5.19
N ALA A 84 6.65 -2.68 5.00
CA ALA A 84 5.64 -3.62 5.43
C ALA A 84 6.21 -4.49 6.55
N ARG A 85 5.46 -4.64 7.63
CA ARG A 85 5.76 -5.56 8.75
C ARG A 85 4.53 -6.32 9.14
N ASN A 86 4.75 -7.51 9.64
CA ASN A 86 3.67 -8.37 10.13
C ASN A 86 4.06 -9.08 11.42
N SER A 87 3.03 -9.49 12.17
CA SER A 87 3.09 -10.49 13.23
C SER A 87 2.29 -11.72 12.80
N THR A 88 2.06 -12.65 13.70
CA THR A 88 1.19 -13.80 13.45
C THR A 88 -0.31 -13.44 13.43
N GLN A 89 -0.67 -12.24 13.88
CA GLN A 89 -2.07 -11.82 14.01
C GLN A 89 -2.44 -10.60 13.19
N THR A 90 -1.45 -9.80 12.76
CA THR A 90 -1.69 -8.52 12.09
C THR A 90 -0.55 -8.15 11.16
N PHE A 91 -0.79 -7.15 10.35
CA PHE A 91 0.22 -6.53 9.50
C PHE A 91 0.03 -5.02 9.48
N LYS A 92 1.07 -4.31 9.04
CA LYS A 92 0.99 -2.87 8.77
C LYS A 92 1.92 -2.46 7.64
N VAL A 93 1.53 -1.41 6.91
CA VAL A 93 2.36 -0.71 5.94
C VAL A 93 2.52 0.72 6.43
N PHE A 94 3.74 1.20 6.52
CA PHE A 94 4.06 2.48 7.16
C PHE A 94 5.35 3.09 6.62
N ILE A 95 5.65 4.32 7.04
CA ILE A 95 6.89 5.02 6.66
C ILE A 95 7.89 4.95 7.83
N VAL A 96 9.09 4.51 7.53
CA VAL A 96 10.19 4.47 8.52
C VAL A 96 10.91 5.81 8.59
N GLY A 97 11.21 6.24 9.81
CA GLY A 97 11.94 7.49 10.09
C GLY A 97 11.01 8.65 10.40
N ALA A 98 11.31 9.39 11.49
CA ALA A 98 10.46 10.47 11.98
C ALA A 98 10.26 11.60 10.96
N LYS A 99 11.31 11.97 10.24
CA LYS A 99 11.25 13.02 9.20
C LYS A 99 10.37 12.62 8.03
N GLU A 100 10.55 11.43 7.51
CA GLU A 100 9.78 10.93 6.37
C GLU A 100 8.33 10.64 6.75
N ASN A 101 8.09 10.19 7.98
CA ASN A 101 6.75 9.97 8.51
C ASN A 101 5.96 11.29 8.64
N ARG A 102 6.59 12.36 9.11
CA ARG A 102 5.93 13.68 9.14
C ARG A 102 5.57 14.19 7.75
N LYS A 103 6.45 13.99 6.76
CA LYS A 103 6.15 14.29 5.37
C LYS A 103 4.96 13.49 4.87
N ALA A 104 4.91 12.20 5.20
CA ALA A 104 3.82 11.31 4.81
C ALA A 104 2.49 11.76 5.41
N GLU A 105 2.46 12.15 6.67
CA GLU A 105 1.27 12.69 7.32
C GLU A 105 0.75 13.94 6.61
N TRP A 106 1.65 14.88 6.32
CA TRP A 106 1.29 16.10 5.61
C TRP A 106 0.78 15.81 4.19
N VAL A 107 1.45 14.93 3.46
CA VAL A 107 1.06 14.53 2.10
C VAL A 107 -0.30 13.83 2.12
N THR A 108 -0.53 12.94 3.07
CA THR A 108 -1.80 12.20 3.20
C THR A 108 -2.99 13.13 3.44
N GLU A 109 -2.82 14.23 4.16
CA GLU A 109 -3.86 15.26 4.32
C GLU A 109 -4.28 15.89 2.98
N HIS A 110 -3.37 15.98 2.03
CA HIS A 110 -3.57 16.64 0.73
C HIS A 110 -3.74 15.65 -0.42
N ARG A 111 -3.07 14.51 -0.35
CA ARG A 111 -3.06 13.45 -1.37
C ARG A 111 -3.00 12.09 -0.66
N GLU A 112 -4.13 11.44 -0.52
CA GLU A 112 -4.22 10.18 0.23
C GLU A 112 -3.51 9.03 -0.50
N PHE A 113 -2.29 8.72 -0.11
CA PHE A 113 -1.53 7.60 -0.66
C PHE A 113 -1.36 6.44 0.33
N LEU A 114 -1.43 6.70 1.61
CA LEU A 114 -1.25 5.72 2.68
C LEU A 114 -2.44 5.77 3.63
N ALA A 115 -3.57 5.23 3.19
CA ALA A 115 -4.80 5.17 3.96
C ALA A 115 -5.57 3.90 3.61
N TRP A 116 -6.46 3.49 4.51
CA TRP A 116 -7.37 2.38 4.26
C TRP A 116 -8.57 2.87 3.46
N ALA A 117 -8.83 2.24 2.33
CA ALA A 117 -9.95 2.57 1.46
C ALA A 117 -10.49 1.31 0.78
N LYS A 118 -11.58 1.44 0.03
CA LYS A 118 -12.19 0.33 -0.69
C LYS A 118 -11.20 -0.40 -1.61
N LYS A 119 -10.35 0.33 -2.33
CA LYS A 119 -9.33 -0.27 -3.20
C LYS A 119 -8.28 -1.05 -2.45
N THR A 120 -7.85 -0.58 -1.28
CA THR A 120 -6.94 -1.33 -0.40
C THR A 120 -7.61 -2.59 0.13
N GLU A 121 -8.88 -2.53 0.48
CA GLU A 121 -9.64 -3.71 0.90
C GLU A 121 -9.80 -4.73 -0.25
N GLU A 122 -10.09 -4.28 -1.45
CA GLU A 122 -10.15 -5.14 -2.65
C GLU A 122 -8.80 -5.81 -2.92
N GLU A 123 -7.72 -5.09 -2.80
CA GLU A 123 -6.37 -5.63 -2.96
C GLU A 123 -6.01 -6.64 -1.85
N LEU A 124 -6.44 -6.38 -0.62
CA LEU A 124 -6.33 -7.34 0.48
C LEU A 124 -7.07 -8.64 0.16
N GLN A 125 -8.30 -8.55 -0.32
CA GLN A 125 -9.10 -9.73 -0.71
C GLN A 125 -8.42 -10.54 -1.83
N LYS A 126 -7.90 -9.86 -2.84
CA LYS A 126 -7.12 -10.51 -3.91
C LYS A 126 -5.89 -11.22 -3.36
N GLY A 127 -5.15 -10.57 -2.47
CA GLY A 127 -3.97 -11.14 -1.83
C GLY A 127 -4.30 -12.40 -1.03
N ILE A 128 -5.36 -12.37 -0.26
CA ILE A 128 -5.85 -13.53 0.50
C ILE A 128 -6.18 -14.69 -0.46
N ASN A 129 -6.95 -14.42 -1.49
CA ASN A 129 -7.35 -15.44 -2.46
C ASN A 129 -6.16 -16.06 -3.19
N GLU A 130 -5.21 -15.24 -3.63
CA GLU A 130 -4.00 -15.73 -4.28
C GLU A 130 -3.15 -16.58 -3.36
N TYR A 131 -2.96 -16.15 -2.11
CA TYR A 131 -2.24 -16.94 -1.12
C TYR A 131 -2.87 -18.31 -0.89
N LEU A 132 -4.19 -18.35 -0.72
CA LEU A 132 -4.92 -19.60 -0.51
C LEU A 132 -4.83 -20.53 -1.74
N LYS A 133 -4.83 -19.98 -2.94
CA LYS A 133 -4.61 -20.76 -4.18
C LYS A 133 -3.20 -21.32 -4.25
N ILE A 134 -2.18 -20.52 -3.93
CA ILE A 134 -0.78 -20.97 -3.90
C ILE A 134 -0.62 -22.14 -2.93
N LYS A 135 -1.31 -22.13 -1.80
CA LYS A 135 -1.29 -23.20 -0.80
C LYS A 135 -2.18 -24.38 -1.14
N GLY A 136 -2.96 -24.30 -2.21
CA GLY A 136 -3.87 -25.38 -2.62
C GLY A 136 -5.15 -25.49 -1.79
N TRP A 137 -5.55 -24.41 -1.09
CA TRP A 137 -6.74 -24.39 -0.24
C TRP A 137 -7.98 -23.82 -0.93
N LEU A 138 -7.81 -23.29 -2.10
CA LEU A 138 -8.88 -22.85 -3.01
C LEU A 138 -8.69 -23.45 -4.39
#